data_fb681c293199853799020732536c64f6
#
_entry.id   fb681c293199853799020732536c64f6
#
_cell.length_a   1.000
_cell.length_b   1.000
_cell.length_c   1.000
_cell.angle_alpha   90.00
_cell.angle_beta   90.00
_cell.angle_gamma   90.00
#
_symmetry.space_group_name_H-M   'P 1'
#
loop_
_entity.id
_entity.type
_entity.pdbx_description
1 polymer ?
#
loop_
_entity_poly.entity_id
_entity_poly.type
_entity_poly.pdbx_seq_one_letter_code
_entity_poly.pdbx_strand_id
1 'polypeptide(L)'
;MSPAWSPDGSRIAYVSFDQKKPVVVVQNLAQGTTRVVANFRGNNSAPAWSPDGRSLLVALSKDGLTQIYRVPATGGEAQRLTESTGIDTQPAYSPDGQWIAFTSDRGGSPQVYRMPAAGGPAQRLTFEGTYNVGPRFSPDGKSIAYVQRDGGRFRIATMELANGQVQILTDGTLDDSPTFAPNGKMILYEAQAGGRGQLAAVSGDGRVRQRLTSAAGDVQDPAWGPMPTN
;
A
#
# COMPACT_ATOMS: atom_id res chain seq x y z
N MET A 1 -4.20 -11.67 -1.74
CA MET A 1 -3.18 -10.72 -2.20
C MET A 1 -3.51 -9.33 -1.66
N SER A 2 -2.49 -8.53 -1.39
CA SER A 2 -2.57 -7.14 -0.89
C SER A 2 -3.45 -7.01 0.37
N PRO A 3 -3.10 -7.68 1.47
CA PRO A 3 -3.86 -7.57 2.71
C PRO A 3 -3.71 -6.20 3.35
N ALA A 4 -4.79 -5.71 3.96
CA ALA A 4 -4.81 -4.46 4.72
C ALA A 4 -5.63 -4.63 5.99
N TRP A 5 -5.03 -4.32 7.14
CA TRP A 5 -5.69 -4.35 8.43
C TRP A 5 -6.58 -3.14 8.64
N SER A 6 -7.76 -3.34 9.23
CA SER A 6 -8.54 -2.23 9.75
C SER A 6 -7.80 -1.56 10.92
N PRO A 7 -8.02 -0.25 11.17
CA PRO A 7 -7.31 0.47 12.23
C PRO A 7 -7.51 -0.13 13.64
N ASP A 8 -8.66 -0.75 13.87
CA ASP A 8 -9.01 -1.41 15.13
C ASP A 8 -8.55 -2.88 15.23
N GLY A 9 -7.90 -3.42 14.16
CA GLY A 9 -7.42 -4.80 14.11
C GLY A 9 -8.52 -5.87 14.01
N SER A 10 -9.79 -5.49 13.93
CA SER A 10 -10.91 -6.46 13.92
C SER A 10 -11.19 -7.07 12.56
N ARG A 11 -10.70 -6.45 11.48
CA ARG A 11 -10.98 -6.84 10.10
C ARG A 11 -9.73 -6.80 9.23
N ILE A 12 -9.74 -7.62 8.17
CA ILE A 12 -8.73 -7.57 7.09
C ILE A 12 -9.46 -7.37 5.77
N ALA A 13 -8.99 -6.44 4.95
CA ALA A 13 -9.38 -6.32 3.55
C ALA A 13 -8.30 -6.97 2.67
N TYR A 14 -8.69 -7.68 1.64
CA TYR A 14 -7.77 -8.31 0.70
C TYR A 14 -8.42 -8.54 -0.67
N VAL A 15 -7.59 -8.84 -1.67
CA VAL A 15 -8.05 -9.22 -3.01
C VAL A 15 -8.22 -10.73 -3.06
N SER A 16 -9.45 -11.21 -3.39
CA SER A 16 -9.79 -12.62 -3.66
C SER A 16 -10.06 -12.84 -5.14
N PHE A 17 -9.74 -14.02 -5.63
CA PHE A 17 -10.02 -14.51 -6.98
C PHE A 17 -11.05 -15.64 -7.01
N ASP A 18 -11.68 -15.96 -5.88
CA ASP A 18 -12.63 -17.06 -5.75
C ASP A 18 -13.85 -16.92 -6.70
N GLN A 19 -14.15 -15.71 -7.15
CA GLN A 19 -15.23 -15.41 -8.11
C GLN A 19 -14.75 -15.36 -9.57
N LYS A 20 -13.62 -16.00 -9.91
CA LYS A 20 -12.98 -16.02 -11.25
C LYS A 20 -12.53 -14.65 -11.78
N LYS A 21 -12.61 -13.62 -10.96
CA LYS A 21 -12.10 -12.27 -11.21
C LYS A 21 -11.66 -11.65 -9.89
N PRO A 22 -10.77 -10.64 -9.91
CA PRO A 22 -10.38 -9.96 -8.67
C PRO A 22 -11.57 -9.21 -8.07
N VAL A 23 -11.81 -9.44 -6.78
CA VAL A 23 -12.77 -8.71 -5.95
C VAL A 23 -12.11 -8.31 -4.64
N VAL A 24 -12.52 -7.19 -4.05
CA VAL A 24 -12.06 -6.82 -2.71
C VAL A 24 -13.04 -7.36 -1.67
N VAL A 25 -12.49 -8.09 -0.72
CA VAL A 25 -13.23 -8.74 0.37
C VAL A 25 -12.79 -8.13 1.70
N VAL A 26 -13.74 -7.93 2.61
CA VAL A 26 -13.49 -7.62 4.02
C VAL A 26 -13.87 -8.85 4.85
N GLN A 27 -12.94 -9.33 5.65
CA GLN A 27 -13.15 -10.43 6.60
C GLN A 27 -13.17 -9.90 8.03
N ASN A 28 -14.20 -10.25 8.80
CA ASN A 28 -14.25 -10.07 10.24
C ASN A 28 -13.50 -11.22 10.92
N LEU A 29 -12.48 -10.94 11.70
CA LEU A 29 -11.62 -11.96 12.28
C LEU A 29 -12.26 -12.72 13.44
N ALA A 30 -13.05 -12.04 14.27
CA ALA A 30 -13.72 -12.68 15.40
C ALA A 30 -14.85 -13.62 14.97
N GLN A 31 -15.57 -13.26 13.88
CA GLN A 31 -16.70 -14.02 13.38
C GLN A 31 -16.35 -14.99 12.24
N GLY A 32 -15.17 -14.83 11.62
CA GLY A 32 -14.77 -15.56 10.42
C GLY A 32 -15.60 -15.22 9.17
N THR A 33 -16.52 -14.23 9.25
CA THR A 33 -17.40 -13.87 8.15
C THR A 33 -16.69 -12.99 7.13
N THR A 34 -17.02 -13.18 5.86
CA THR A 34 -16.48 -12.39 4.74
C THR A 34 -17.57 -11.63 4.02
N ARG A 35 -17.24 -10.45 3.51
CA ARG A 35 -18.11 -9.63 2.68
C ARG A 35 -17.35 -9.09 1.48
N VAL A 36 -17.89 -9.25 0.29
CA VAL A 36 -17.38 -8.58 -0.91
C VAL A 36 -17.80 -7.12 -0.87
N VAL A 37 -16.82 -6.20 -0.90
CA VAL A 37 -17.05 -4.74 -0.81
C VAL A 37 -16.77 -4.02 -2.13
N ALA A 38 -15.94 -4.59 -3.01
CA ALA A 38 -15.77 -4.11 -4.38
C ALA A 38 -15.80 -5.29 -5.35
N ASN A 39 -16.80 -5.29 -6.24
CA ASN A 39 -17.01 -6.28 -7.30
C ASN A 39 -17.48 -5.56 -8.57
N PHE A 40 -16.72 -4.58 -8.99
CA PHE A 40 -17.02 -3.79 -10.18
C PHE A 40 -16.46 -4.46 -11.43
N ARG A 41 -16.84 -3.97 -12.62
CA ARG A 41 -16.28 -4.42 -13.89
C ARG A 41 -14.79 -4.11 -13.94
N GLY A 42 -13.99 -5.04 -14.46
CA GLY A 42 -12.55 -4.89 -14.59
C GLY A 42 -11.77 -5.19 -13.30
N ASN A 43 -10.66 -4.47 -13.10
CA ASN A 43 -9.80 -4.65 -11.95
C ASN A 43 -10.44 -4.11 -10.65
N ASN A 44 -10.26 -4.83 -9.55
CA ASN A 44 -10.63 -4.46 -8.19
C ASN A 44 -9.45 -4.86 -7.29
N SER A 45 -8.63 -3.91 -6.87
CA SER A 45 -7.36 -4.22 -6.21
C SER A 45 -6.92 -3.17 -5.20
N ALA A 46 -5.79 -3.44 -4.52
CA ALA A 46 -5.05 -2.55 -3.65
C ALA A 46 -5.92 -1.86 -2.57
N PRO A 47 -6.64 -2.61 -1.73
CA PRO A 47 -7.44 -2.02 -0.67
C PRO A 47 -6.56 -1.32 0.37
N ALA A 48 -7.00 -0.14 0.85
CA ALA A 48 -6.40 0.57 1.96
C ALA A 48 -7.49 1.19 2.84
N TRP A 49 -7.46 0.90 4.14
CA TRP A 49 -8.47 1.40 5.09
C TRP A 49 -8.34 2.89 5.34
N SER A 50 -9.48 3.56 5.47
CA SER A 50 -9.52 4.89 6.09
C SER A 50 -9.19 4.80 7.58
N PRO A 51 -8.56 5.83 8.20
CA PRO A 51 -8.21 5.80 9.62
C PRO A 51 -9.39 5.61 10.57
N ASP A 52 -10.60 6.00 10.15
CA ASP A 52 -11.84 5.80 10.92
C ASP A 52 -12.48 4.40 10.73
N GLY A 53 -11.90 3.56 9.86
CA GLY A 53 -12.38 2.20 9.57
C GLY A 53 -13.74 2.11 8.87
N ARG A 54 -14.25 3.22 8.32
CA ARG A 54 -15.58 3.27 7.70
C ARG A 54 -15.55 3.05 6.19
N SER A 55 -14.41 3.29 5.56
CA SER A 55 -14.25 3.15 4.11
C SER A 55 -12.90 2.55 3.73
N LEU A 56 -12.80 2.18 2.46
CA LEU A 56 -11.59 1.70 1.82
C LEU A 56 -11.31 2.56 0.59
N LEU A 57 -10.03 2.84 0.34
CA LEU A 57 -9.55 3.14 -1.00
C LEU A 57 -9.36 1.83 -1.76
N VAL A 58 -9.69 1.84 -3.03
CA VAL A 58 -9.50 0.72 -3.94
C VAL A 58 -9.08 1.23 -5.31
N ALA A 59 -8.29 0.46 -6.04
CA ALA A 59 -7.96 0.74 -7.43
C ALA A 59 -8.93 -0.03 -8.34
N LEU A 60 -9.75 0.71 -9.11
CA LEU A 60 -10.78 0.16 -9.99
C LEU A 60 -10.57 0.60 -11.43
N SER A 61 -10.82 -0.29 -12.39
CA SER A 61 -10.86 0.04 -13.84
C SER A 61 -12.27 0.02 -14.43
N LYS A 62 -13.31 0.21 -13.61
CA LYS A 62 -14.71 0.11 -14.03
C LYS A 62 -15.14 1.13 -15.09
N ASP A 63 -14.50 2.28 -15.10
CA ASP A 63 -14.79 3.41 -15.99
C ASP A 63 -13.65 3.68 -17.01
N GLY A 64 -12.81 2.67 -17.31
CA GLY A 64 -11.68 2.77 -18.25
C GLY A 64 -10.34 2.44 -17.59
N LEU A 65 -9.40 3.39 -17.57
CA LEU A 65 -8.12 3.21 -16.89
C LEU A 65 -8.31 3.02 -15.38
N THR A 66 -7.37 2.32 -14.76
CA THR A 66 -7.39 2.11 -13.31
C THR A 66 -7.21 3.44 -12.59
N GLN A 67 -8.14 3.76 -11.69
CA GLN A 67 -8.17 4.98 -10.90
C GLN A 67 -8.46 4.65 -9.43
N ILE A 68 -8.22 5.59 -8.53
CA ILE A 68 -8.53 5.44 -7.10
C ILE A 68 -9.98 5.79 -6.83
N TYR A 69 -10.66 4.92 -6.11
CA TYR A 69 -12.02 5.10 -5.64
C TYR A 69 -12.10 4.90 -4.13
N ARG A 70 -13.07 5.54 -3.51
CA ARG A 70 -13.50 5.27 -2.14
C ARG A 70 -14.76 4.41 -2.17
N VAL A 71 -14.77 3.33 -1.38
CA VAL A 71 -15.95 2.49 -1.19
C VAL A 71 -16.24 2.35 0.31
N PRO A 72 -17.51 2.29 0.74
CA PRO A 72 -17.82 1.98 2.13
C PRO A 72 -17.27 0.60 2.54
N ALA A 73 -16.83 0.46 3.79
CA ALA A 73 -16.32 -0.83 4.30
C ALA A 73 -17.43 -1.92 4.37
N THR A 74 -18.67 -1.52 4.22
CA THR A 74 -19.85 -2.39 4.11
C THR A 74 -20.23 -2.72 2.68
N GLY A 75 -19.46 -2.22 1.68
CA GLY A 75 -19.82 -2.27 0.26
C GLY A 75 -20.82 -1.17 -0.11
N GLY A 76 -21.08 -1.03 -1.40
CA GLY A 76 -21.97 -0.01 -1.94
C GLY A 76 -21.33 0.73 -3.12
N GLU A 77 -21.77 1.97 -3.35
CA GLU A 77 -21.29 2.78 -4.47
C GLU A 77 -19.83 3.19 -4.29
N ALA A 78 -19.09 3.19 -5.39
CA ALA A 78 -17.71 3.64 -5.45
C ALA A 78 -17.65 5.11 -5.89
N GLN A 79 -17.14 5.97 -5.03
CA GLN A 79 -16.84 7.36 -5.34
C GLN A 79 -15.46 7.45 -5.98
N ARG A 80 -15.37 7.94 -7.23
CA ARG A 80 -14.11 8.20 -7.90
C ARG A 80 -13.38 9.38 -7.26
N LEU A 81 -12.07 9.23 -6.99
CA LEU A 81 -11.24 10.26 -6.38
C LEU A 81 -10.18 10.80 -7.34
N THR A 82 -9.69 9.97 -8.27
CA THR A 82 -8.70 10.41 -9.26
C THR A 82 -9.26 10.35 -10.67
N GLU A 83 -8.79 11.28 -11.50
CA GLU A 83 -9.09 11.35 -12.92
C GLU A 83 -7.83 11.76 -13.65
N SER A 84 -7.12 10.79 -14.22
CA SER A 84 -5.88 11.01 -14.94
C SER A 84 -5.86 10.23 -16.25
N THR A 85 -4.94 10.59 -17.13
CA THR A 85 -4.67 9.86 -18.37
C THR A 85 -3.78 8.64 -18.15
N GLY A 86 -3.35 8.40 -16.93
CA GLY A 86 -2.52 7.26 -16.52
C GLY A 86 -3.25 6.29 -15.59
N ILE A 87 -2.52 5.29 -15.12
CA ILE A 87 -2.95 4.31 -14.14
C ILE A 87 -2.64 4.83 -12.75
N ASP A 88 -3.68 4.98 -11.91
CA ASP A 88 -3.57 5.32 -10.49
C ASP A 88 -3.88 4.08 -9.65
N THR A 89 -2.93 3.66 -8.79
CA THR A 89 -3.02 2.41 -8.03
C THR A 89 -2.29 2.49 -6.69
N GLN A 90 -2.37 1.42 -5.88
CA GLN A 90 -1.68 1.25 -4.59
C GLN A 90 -1.88 2.44 -3.63
N PRO A 91 -3.12 2.88 -3.38
CA PRO A 91 -3.37 4.02 -2.51
C PRO A 91 -3.07 3.69 -1.04
N ALA A 92 -2.73 4.74 -0.28
CA ALA A 92 -2.61 4.69 1.16
C ALA A 92 -3.13 5.99 1.77
N TYR A 93 -3.87 5.93 2.88
CA TYR A 93 -4.23 7.10 3.67
C TYR A 93 -3.07 7.54 4.56
N SER A 94 -2.94 8.84 4.78
CA SER A 94 -2.18 9.36 5.92
C SER A 94 -2.89 9.00 7.25
N PRO A 95 -2.15 8.87 8.37
CA PRO A 95 -2.73 8.50 9.67
C PRO A 95 -3.83 9.46 10.15
N ASP A 96 -3.71 10.75 9.82
CA ASP A 96 -4.69 11.79 10.13
C ASP A 96 -5.90 11.81 9.17
N GLY A 97 -5.86 10.98 8.11
CA GLY A 97 -6.91 10.90 7.11
C GLY A 97 -7.02 12.10 6.16
N GLN A 98 -6.08 13.04 6.22
CA GLN A 98 -6.14 14.26 5.40
C GLN A 98 -5.59 14.07 4.00
N TRP A 99 -4.68 13.10 3.81
CA TRP A 99 -3.98 12.86 2.55
C TRP A 99 -4.15 11.43 2.06
N ILE A 100 -4.03 11.27 0.75
CA ILE A 100 -3.89 9.98 0.07
C ILE A 100 -2.59 10.04 -0.72
N ALA A 101 -1.68 9.07 -0.50
CA ALA A 101 -0.56 8.80 -1.37
C ALA A 101 -0.90 7.62 -2.29
N PHE A 102 -0.40 7.63 -3.51
CA PHE A 102 -0.67 6.58 -4.50
C PHE A 102 0.40 6.54 -5.59
N THR A 103 0.46 5.44 -6.30
CA THR A 103 1.29 5.26 -7.50
C THR A 103 0.54 5.77 -8.72
N SER A 104 1.21 6.54 -9.58
CA SER A 104 0.65 6.99 -10.87
C SER A 104 1.71 7.07 -11.96
N ASP A 105 1.38 6.64 -13.17
CA ASP A 105 2.23 6.78 -14.35
C ASP A 105 1.83 7.96 -15.26
N ARG A 106 0.98 8.87 -14.75
CA ARG A 106 0.51 10.07 -15.48
C ARG A 106 1.63 10.96 -16.00
N GLY A 107 2.82 10.88 -15.44
CA GLY A 107 4.03 11.60 -15.87
C GLY A 107 4.94 10.79 -16.78
N GLY A 108 4.48 9.66 -17.34
CA GLY A 108 5.21 8.79 -18.26
C GLY A 108 5.85 7.57 -17.62
N SER A 109 6.15 7.60 -16.32
CA SER A 109 6.65 6.44 -15.55
C SER A 109 6.02 6.42 -14.16
N PRO A 110 5.88 5.22 -13.53
CA PRO A 110 5.28 5.11 -12.21
C PRO A 110 6.07 5.89 -11.15
N GLN A 111 5.37 6.79 -10.48
CA GLN A 111 5.89 7.65 -9.43
C GLN A 111 4.89 7.77 -8.29
N VAL A 112 5.35 8.18 -7.12
CA VAL A 112 4.49 8.46 -5.98
C VAL A 112 3.92 9.86 -6.08
N TYR A 113 2.61 9.95 -5.94
CA TYR A 113 1.84 11.19 -5.86
C TYR A 113 1.08 11.25 -4.55
N ARG A 114 0.71 12.44 -4.11
CA ARG A 114 -0.26 12.66 -3.03
C ARG A 114 -1.34 13.63 -3.44
N MET A 115 -2.50 13.53 -2.81
CA MET A 115 -3.63 14.45 -2.98
C MET A 115 -4.40 14.57 -1.67
N PRO A 116 -5.21 15.64 -1.47
CA PRO A 116 -6.13 15.71 -0.34
C PRO A 116 -7.11 14.52 -0.37
N ALA A 117 -7.40 13.94 0.79
CA ALA A 117 -8.33 12.81 0.89
C ALA A 117 -9.77 13.18 0.49
N ALA A 118 -10.13 14.47 0.60
CA ALA A 118 -11.40 14.99 0.13
C ALA A 118 -11.53 15.06 -1.40
N GLY A 119 -10.44 14.84 -2.13
CA GLY A 119 -10.33 15.07 -3.57
C GLY A 119 -9.56 16.35 -3.88
N GLY A 120 -9.16 16.53 -5.14
CA GLY A 120 -8.43 17.71 -5.60
C GLY A 120 -7.17 17.36 -6.40
N PRO A 121 -6.29 18.34 -6.66
CA PRO A 121 -5.13 18.13 -7.50
C PRO A 121 -4.11 17.20 -6.84
N ALA A 122 -3.52 16.33 -7.65
CA ALA A 122 -2.44 15.45 -7.22
C ALA A 122 -1.08 16.11 -7.42
N GLN A 123 -0.22 16.03 -6.41
CA GLN A 123 1.15 16.50 -6.42
C GLN A 123 2.11 15.31 -6.49
N ARG A 124 3.08 15.34 -7.42
CA ARG A 124 4.16 14.35 -7.48
C ARG A 124 5.11 14.55 -6.30
N LEU A 125 5.51 13.46 -5.66
CA LEU A 125 6.45 13.45 -4.53
C LEU A 125 7.84 12.95 -4.93
N THR A 126 7.94 11.93 -5.80
CA THR A 126 9.21 11.30 -6.16
C THR A 126 9.72 11.79 -7.50
N PHE A 127 11.00 12.20 -7.55
CA PHE A 127 11.66 12.74 -8.75
C PHE A 127 12.93 11.97 -9.11
N GLU A 128 13.51 11.24 -8.17
CA GLU A 128 14.67 10.40 -8.38
C GLU A 128 14.26 8.95 -8.67
N GLY A 129 15.08 8.26 -9.47
CA GLY A 129 14.78 6.91 -9.93
C GLY A 129 13.76 6.87 -11.07
N THR A 130 13.74 5.76 -11.78
CA THR A 130 12.88 5.56 -12.97
C THR A 130 11.52 4.97 -12.65
N TYR A 131 11.33 4.49 -11.39
CA TYR A 131 10.12 3.77 -10.97
C TYR A 131 10.01 3.83 -9.45
N ASN A 132 8.96 4.45 -8.93
CA ASN A 132 8.67 4.60 -7.52
C ASN A 132 7.21 4.23 -7.25
N VAL A 133 6.96 3.20 -6.43
CA VAL A 133 5.62 2.60 -6.28
C VAL A 133 5.33 2.16 -4.85
N GLY A 134 4.04 1.88 -4.57
CA GLY A 134 3.59 1.27 -3.33
C GLY A 134 3.79 2.13 -2.08
N PRO A 135 3.42 3.42 -2.09
CA PRO A 135 3.65 4.29 -0.94
C PRO A 135 2.89 3.83 0.31
N ARG A 136 3.53 3.99 1.47
CA ARG A 136 2.94 3.77 2.80
C ARG A 136 3.38 4.90 3.71
N PHE A 137 2.45 5.55 4.38
CA PHE A 137 2.79 6.56 5.39
C PHE A 137 3.36 5.91 6.65
N SER A 138 4.32 6.58 7.28
CA SER A 138 4.73 6.26 8.64
C SER A 138 3.58 6.53 9.63
N PRO A 139 3.52 5.85 10.79
CA PRO A 139 2.44 6.05 11.77
C PRO A 139 2.33 7.48 12.31
N ASP A 140 3.42 8.24 12.30
CA ASP A 140 3.43 9.66 12.68
C ASP A 140 3.10 10.62 11.52
N GLY A 141 2.90 10.09 10.31
CA GLY A 141 2.57 10.85 9.11
C GLY A 141 3.70 11.71 8.54
N LYS A 142 4.92 11.63 9.08
CA LYS A 142 6.03 12.50 8.67
C LYS A 142 6.81 11.98 7.47
N SER A 143 6.74 10.68 7.21
CA SER A 143 7.48 10.03 6.13
C SER A 143 6.58 9.10 5.34
N ILE A 144 7.05 8.73 4.15
CA ILE A 144 6.51 7.62 3.36
C ILE A 144 7.60 6.61 3.08
N ALA A 145 7.27 5.31 3.13
CA ALA A 145 8.07 4.24 2.57
C ALA A 145 7.50 3.84 1.20
N TYR A 146 8.37 3.47 0.27
CA TYR A 146 7.97 3.06 -1.07
C TYR A 146 9.06 2.18 -1.69
N VAL A 147 8.74 1.53 -2.79
CA VAL A 147 9.71 0.79 -3.60
C VAL A 147 10.31 1.74 -4.63
N GLN A 148 11.62 1.86 -4.65
CA GLN A 148 12.38 2.61 -5.64
C GLN A 148 13.18 1.66 -6.53
N ARG A 149 13.08 1.83 -7.85
CA ARG A 149 13.93 1.16 -8.81
C ARG A 149 15.01 2.10 -9.32
N ASP A 150 16.26 1.67 -9.13
CA ASP A 150 17.43 2.33 -9.66
C ASP A 150 18.46 1.28 -10.09
N GLY A 151 19.11 1.48 -11.24
CA GLY A 151 20.10 0.53 -11.77
C GLY A 151 19.58 -0.92 -11.93
N GLY A 152 18.28 -1.12 -12.16
CA GLY A 152 17.65 -2.43 -12.28
C GLY A 152 17.34 -3.13 -10.95
N ARG A 153 17.63 -2.50 -9.80
CA ARG A 153 17.34 -3.02 -8.45
C ARG A 153 16.10 -2.35 -7.89
N PHE A 154 15.24 -3.13 -7.25
CA PHE A 154 14.10 -2.65 -6.48
C PHE A 154 14.47 -2.66 -5.00
N ARG A 155 14.38 -1.53 -4.33
CA ARG A 155 14.81 -1.33 -2.95
C ARG A 155 13.76 -0.55 -2.17
N ILE A 156 13.70 -0.79 -0.88
CA ILE A 156 12.86 0.02 0.00
C ILE A 156 13.55 1.34 0.26
N ALA A 157 12.84 2.41 -0.01
CA ALA A 157 13.23 3.78 0.27
C ALA A 157 12.24 4.43 1.22
N THR A 158 12.70 5.42 1.98
CA THR A 158 11.84 6.36 2.71
C THR A 158 12.09 7.78 2.23
N MET A 159 11.04 8.59 2.31
CA MET A 159 11.11 10.03 2.05
C MET A 159 10.53 10.79 3.24
N GLU A 160 11.25 11.77 3.75
CA GLU A 160 10.73 12.73 4.71
C GLU A 160 9.87 13.77 3.99
N LEU A 161 8.59 13.90 4.39
CA LEU A 161 7.63 14.74 3.68
C LEU A 161 7.85 16.24 3.85
N ALA A 162 8.54 16.64 4.93
CA ALA A 162 8.80 18.04 5.22
C ALA A 162 9.83 18.69 4.28
N ASN A 163 10.85 17.92 3.86
CA ASN A 163 11.98 18.42 3.07
C ASN A 163 12.26 17.63 1.79
N GLY A 164 11.56 16.49 1.59
CA GLY A 164 11.75 15.61 0.45
C GLY A 164 13.04 14.76 0.49
N GLN A 165 13.72 14.70 1.64
CA GLN A 165 14.93 13.91 1.79
C GLN A 165 14.63 12.42 1.64
N VAL A 166 15.34 11.76 0.72
CA VAL A 166 15.21 10.33 0.43
C VAL A 166 16.35 9.56 1.06
N GLN A 167 16.02 8.41 1.65
CA GLN A 167 16.99 7.44 2.15
C GLN A 167 16.66 6.04 1.61
N ILE A 168 17.64 5.39 1.00
CA ILE A 168 17.54 3.97 0.60
C ILE A 168 17.86 3.12 1.82
N LEU A 169 16.94 2.26 2.22
CA LEU A 169 17.05 1.44 3.43
C LEU A 169 17.61 0.04 3.17
N THR A 170 17.40 -0.49 1.96
CA THR A 170 17.80 -1.87 1.61
C THR A 170 18.75 -1.90 0.43
N ASP A 171 19.45 -3.00 0.25
CA ASP A 171 20.43 -3.22 -0.84
C ASP A 171 20.10 -4.46 -1.68
N GLY A 172 18.89 -5.01 -1.49
CA GLY A 172 18.36 -6.13 -2.25
C GLY A 172 18.25 -5.84 -3.75
N THR A 173 17.91 -6.87 -4.51
CA THR A 173 17.66 -6.77 -5.95
C THR A 173 16.19 -6.64 -6.29
N LEU A 174 15.32 -7.25 -5.47
CA LEU A 174 13.86 -7.29 -5.63
C LEU A 174 13.21 -7.22 -4.24
N ASP A 175 13.31 -6.07 -3.59
CA ASP A 175 12.60 -5.78 -2.34
C ASP A 175 11.30 -5.08 -2.67
N ASP A 176 10.18 -5.50 -2.07
CA ASP A 176 8.84 -5.01 -2.41
C ASP A 176 7.93 -4.89 -1.17
N SER A 177 6.76 -4.28 -1.37
CA SER A 177 5.63 -4.24 -0.45
C SER A 177 5.98 -3.77 0.97
N PRO A 178 6.60 -2.59 1.15
CA PRO A 178 6.94 -2.07 2.47
C PRO A 178 5.69 -1.77 3.31
N THR A 179 5.76 -2.06 4.60
CA THR A 179 4.75 -1.69 5.59
C THR A 179 5.40 -1.33 6.92
N PHE A 180 5.02 -0.18 7.49
CA PHE A 180 5.55 0.24 8.78
C PHE A 180 5.00 -0.60 9.92
N ALA A 181 5.86 -0.91 10.90
CA ALA A 181 5.41 -1.34 12.21
C ALA A 181 4.58 -0.23 12.88
N PRO A 182 3.56 -0.55 13.70
CA PRO A 182 2.71 0.46 14.33
C PRO A 182 3.44 1.48 15.19
N ASN A 183 4.62 1.11 15.74
CA ASN A 183 5.48 2.02 16.50
C ASN A 183 6.43 2.86 15.61
N GLY A 184 6.39 2.71 14.29
CA GLY A 184 7.21 3.42 13.32
C GLY A 184 8.70 3.05 13.27
N LYS A 185 9.17 2.13 14.15
CA LYS A 185 10.61 1.85 14.27
C LYS A 185 11.15 0.90 13.20
N MET A 186 10.30 0.04 12.66
CA MET A 186 10.67 -0.98 11.68
C MET A 186 9.75 -0.90 10.46
N ILE A 187 10.27 -1.32 9.32
CA ILE A 187 9.54 -1.52 8.08
C ILE A 187 9.68 -3.00 7.72
N LEU A 188 8.54 -3.68 7.60
CA LEU A 188 8.45 -5.04 7.10
C LEU A 188 8.36 -4.96 5.58
N TYR A 189 9.00 -5.89 4.89
CA TYR A 189 8.99 -5.93 3.43
C TYR A 189 9.20 -7.36 2.91
N GLU A 190 8.87 -7.58 1.65
CA GLU A 190 9.23 -8.77 0.91
C GLU A 190 10.64 -8.61 0.37
N ALA A 191 11.55 -9.52 0.75
CA ALA A 191 12.90 -9.62 0.20
C ALA A 191 13.02 -10.87 -0.66
N GLN A 192 13.62 -10.76 -1.84
CA GLN A 192 13.82 -11.94 -2.66
C GLN A 192 15.18 -12.61 -2.35
N ALA A 193 15.13 -13.91 -2.06
CA ALA A 193 16.33 -14.73 -1.87
C ALA A 193 16.13 -16.13 -2.46
N GLY A 194 17.07 -16.56 -3.30
CA GLY A 194 16.99 -17.88 -3.96
C GLY A 194 15.78 -18.04 -4.87
N GLY A 195 15.28 -16.94 -5.48
CA GLY A 195 14.12 -16.95 -6.38
C GLY A 195 12.76 -17.00 -5.66
N ARG A 196 12.72 -16.80 -4.33
CA ARG A 196 11.48 -16.82 -3.51
C ARG A 196 11.37 -15.57 -2.67
N GLY A 197 10.15 -15.08 -2.48
CA GLY A 197 9.82 -14.02 -1.53
C GLY A 197 10.00 -14.50 -0.09
N GLN A 198 10.67 -13.69 0.71
CA GLN A 198 10.91 -13.93 2.14
C GLN A 198 10.54 -12.69 2.93
N LEU A 199 10.04 -12.91 4.14
CA LEU A 199 9.73 -11.81 5.05
C LEU A 199 11.02 -11.27 5.66
N ALA A 200 11.22 -9.97 5.53
CA ALA A 200 12.35 -9.25 6.12
C ALA A 200 11.88 -7.95 6.77
N ALA A 201 12.68 -7.42 7.68
CA ALA A 201 12.45 -6.15 8.33
C ALA A 201 13.72 -5.29 8.30
N VAL A 202 13.54 -3.98 8.20
CA VAL A 202 14.59 -2.98 8.28
C VAL A 202 14.18 -1.87 9.24
N SER A 203 15.14 -1.35 10.02
CA SER A 203 14.89 -0.15 10.83
C SER A 203 14.70 1.09 9.97
N GLY A 204 13.96 2.10 10.49
CA GLY A 204 13.71 3.35 9.77
C GLY A 204 14.97 4.12 9.36
N ASP A 205 16.11 3.86 10.03
CA ASP A 205 17.42 4.43 9.69
C ASP A 205 18.29 3.51 8.78
N GLY A 206 17.76 2.34 8.40
CA GLY A 206 18.45 1.37 7.52
C GLY A 206 19.59 0.58 8.16
N ARG A 207 19.89 0.80 9.46
CA ARG A 207 21.07 0.19 10.13
C ARG A 207 20.85 -1.24 10.57
N VAL A 208 19.63 -1.60 10.95
CA VAL A 208 19.27 -2.95 11.38
C VAL A 208 18.45 -3.60 10.28
N ARG A 209 18.89 -4.76 9.80
CA ARG A 209 18.17 -5.58 8.81
C ARG A 209 18.07 -7.00 9.34
N GLN A 210 16.89 -7.56 9.28
CA GLN A 210 16.64 -8.90 9.80
C GLN A 210 15.74 -9.68 8.84
N ARG A 211 16.17 -10.88 8.46
CA ARG A 211 15.31 -11.87 7.82
C ARG A 211 14.45 -12.52 8.88
N LEU A 212 13.14 -12.56 8.66
CA LEU A 212 12.16 -13.07 9.63
C LEU A 212 11.68 -14.48 9.29
N THR A 213 11.75 -14.90 8.03
CA THR A 213 11.35 -16.24 7.59
C THR A 213 12.49 -16.94 6.89
N SER A 214 12.63 -18.23 7.19
CA SER A 214 13.48 -19.18 6.46
C SER A 214 12.63 -20.33 5.88
N ALA A 215 11.30 -20.16 5.86
CA ALA A 215 10.36 -21.19 5.50
C ALA A 215 10.46 -21.61 4.01
N ALA A 216 10.05 -22.82 3.69
CA ALA A 216 10.05 -23.36 2.34
C ALA A 216 8.98 -22.74 1.40
N GLY A 217 8.15 -21.83 1.89
CA GLY A 217 7.10 -21.14 1.14
C GLY A 217 7.56 -19.85 0.48
N ASP A 218 6.72 -19.33 -0.42
CA ASP A 218 6.85 -18.01 -1.02
C ASP A 218 6.00 -17.02 -0.22
N VAL A 219 6.59 -15.92 0.25
CA VAL A 219 5.92 -14.89 1.06
C VAL A 219 5.79 -13.63 0.21
N GLN A 220 4.57 -13.10 0.12
CA GLN A 220 4.26 -11.90 -0.65
C GLN A 220 3.34 -10.98 0.13
N ASP A 221 3.39 -9.68 -0.19
CA ASP A 221 2.48 -8.64 0.33
C ASP A 221 2.35 -8.66 1.88
N PRO A 222 3.42 -8.48 2.65
CA PRO A 222 3.30 -8.44 4.11
C PRO A 222 2.49 -7.23 4.58
N ALA A 223 1.77 -7.38 5.69
CA ALA A 223 1.07 -6.30 6.35
C ALA A 223 1.20 -6.39 7.88
N TRP A 224 1.66 -5.33 8.52
CA TRP A 224 1.59 -5.19 9.98
C TRP A 224 0.15 -4.93 10.40
N GLY A 225 -0.31 -5.66 11.41
CA GLY A 225 -1.53 -5.31 12.12
C GLY A 225 -1.32 -4.15 13.09
N PRO A 226 -2.39 -3.49 13.55
CA PRO A 226 -2.29 -2.49 14.61
C PRO A 226 -1.82 -3.13 15.92
N MET A 227 -1.31 -2.30 16.86
CA MET A 227 -0.96 -2.80 18.20
C MET A 227 -2.23 -3.33 18.87
N PRO A 228 -2.16 -4.50 19.57
CA PRO A 228 -3.27 -4.95 20.38
C PRO A 228 -3.66 -3.86 21.39
N THR A 229 -4.94 -3.52 21.45
CA THR A 229 -5.50 -2.71 22.54
C THR A 229 -5.64 -3.63 23.75
N ASN A 230 -4.91 -3.33 24.81
CA ASN A 230 -5.09 -4.00 26.13
C ASN A 230 -6.45 -3.67 26.71
#